data_4e53605cad9a47c6fbec0979d983bc11
#
_entry.id   4e53605cad9a47c6fbec0979d983bc11
#
_cell.length_a   1.000
_cell.length_b   1.000
_cell.length_c   1.000
_cell.angle_alpha   90.00
_cell.angle_beta   90.00
_cell.angle_gamma   90.00
#
_symmetry.space_group_name_H-M   'P 1'
#
loop_
_entity.id
_entity.type
_entity.pdbx_description
1 polymer ?
#
loop_
_entity_poly.entity_id
_entity_poly.type
_entity_poly.pdbx_seq_one_letter_code
_entity_poly.pdbx_strand_id
1 'polypeptide(L)'
;GDVYKRQSTNDIQQIQLLIVMILRMVLYAPIMAIGGIWKVFHTNVSMSWIIGLAVAIIVVIVGFLFFVVMPKFKLIQNQVDRLNLVSREILTGLSVIRAFGTQKHEEERFDDANKALTKTNLFVNRAMTFMMPLMMFVMNSITLLIVWVGGHSINDGVMQVGDMMAFIQYLSLIHISEPTRQAE
;
A
#
# COMPACT_ATOMS: atom_id res chain seq x y z
N GLY A 1 -11.90 -36.06 16.95
CA GLY A 1 -11.47 -36.14 15.53
C GLY A 1 -11.88 -34.95 14.66
N ASP A 2 -12.99 -34.24 14.97
CA ASP A 2 -13.56 -33.22 14.08
C ASP A 2 -12.87 -31.86 14.14
N VAL A 3 -12.24 -31.50 15.24
CA VAL A 3 -11.52 -30.25 15.41
C VAL A 3 -10.27 -30.20 14.53
N TYR A 4 -9.52 -31.32 14.47
CA TYR A 4 -8.33 -31.43 13.62
C TYR A 4 -8.68 -31.43 12.12
N LYS A 5 -9.81 -32.00 11.72
CA LYS A 5 -10.26 -31.96 10.31
C LYS A 5 -10.67 -30.57 9.85
N ARG A 6 -11.33 -29.81 10.72
CA ARG A 6 -11.72 -28.41 10.42
C ARG A 6 -10.52 -27.49 10.34
N GLN A 7 -9.52 -27.69 11.19
CA GLN A 7 -8.29 -26.90 11.19
C GLN A 7 -7.48 -27.16 9.91
N SER A 8 -7.34 -28.43 9.50
CA SER A 8 -6.63 -28.80 8.27
C SER A 8 -7.29 -28.26 6.99
N THR A 9 -8.63 -28.26 6.92
CA THR A 9 -9.36 -27.71 5.77
C THR A 9 -9.24 -26.20 5.68
N ASN A 10 -9.26 -25.49 6.79
CA ASN A 10 -9.07 -24.04 6.82
C ASN A 10 -7.65 -23.64 6.40
N ASP A 11 -6.64 -24.38 6.86
CA ASP A 11 -5.23 -24.15 6.51
C ASP A 11 -4.97 -24.38 5.02
N ILE A 12 -5.59 -25.43 4.44
CA ILE A 12 -5.52 -25.71 2.99
C ILE A 12 -6.16 -24.58 2.18
N GLN A 13 -7.32 -24.06 2.61
CA GLN A 13 -7.96 -22.92 1.94
C GLN A 13 -7.12 -21.66 2.03
N GLN A 14 -6.49 -21.37 3.15
CA GLN A 14 -5.59 -20.22 3.30
C GLN A 14 -4.36 -20.35 2.39
N ILE A 15 -3.75 -21.54 2.32
CA ILE A 15 -2.63 -21.82 1.42
C ILE A 15 -3.06 -21.66 -0.05
N GLN A 16 -4.23 -22.17 -0.43
CA GLN A 16 -4.77 -22.02 -1.78
C GLN A 16 -4.99 -20.54 -2.14
N LEU A 17 -5.58 -19.74 -1.24
CA LEU A 17 -5.76 -18.31 -1.44
C LEU A 17 -4.42 -17.58 -1.60
N LEU A 18 -3.43 -17.92 -0.78
CA LEU A 18 -2.08 -17.36 -0.88
C LEU A 18 -1.41 -17.70 -2.21
N ILE A 19 -1.49 -18.96 -2.65
CA ILE A 19 -0.90 -19.40 -3.93
C ILE A 19 -1.58 -18.69 -5.08
N VAL A 20 -2.91 -18.59 -5.11
CA VAL A 20 -3.67 -17.88 -6.15
C VAL A 20 -3.30 -16.40 -6.16
N MET A 21 -3.17 -15.76 -4.98
CA MET A 21 -2.79 -14.37 -4.88
C MET A 21 -1.36 -14.12 -5.39
N ILE A 22 -0.40 -14.97 -5.00
CA ILE A 22 0.99 -14.90 -5.47
C ILE A 22 1.06 -15.11 -6.99
N LEU A 23 0.38 -16.13 -7.52
CA LEU A 23 0.31 -16.40 -8.97
C LEU A 23 -0.26 -15.20 -9.74
N ARG A 24 -1.34 -14.61 -9.22
CA ARG A 24 -1.96 -13.43 -9.81
C ARG A 24 -1.02 -12.22 -9.77
N MET A 25 -0.33 -11.96 -8.66
CA MET A 25 0.62 -10.85 -8.56
C MET A 25 1.85 -11.05 -9.43
N VAL A 26 2.46 -12.24 -9.38
CA VAL A 26 3.76 -12.51 -10.02
C VAL A 26 3.61 -12.75 -11.53
N LEU A 27 2.52 -13.31 -12.00
CA LEU A 27 2.33 -13.59 -13.43
C LEU A 27 1.47 -12.55 -14.12
N TYR A 28 0.30 -12.23 -13.58
CA TYR A 28 -0.65 -11.34 -14.23
C TYR A 28 -0.16 -9.90 -14.33
N ALA A 29 0.38 -9.35 -13.24
CA ALA A 29 0.81 -7.96 -13.22
C ALA A 29 1.98 -7.66 -14.19
N PRO A 30 3.07 -8.47 -14.25
CA PRO A 30 4.13 -8.26 -15.23
C PRO A 30 3.68 -8.45 -16.67
N ILE A 31 2.84 -9.46 -16.95
CA ILE A 31 2.34 -9.71 -18.32
C ILE A 31 1.50 -8.51 -18.81
N MET A 32 0.62 -7.99 -17.95
CA MET A 32 -0.19 -6.83 -18.28
C MET A 32 0.62 -5.55 -18.38
N ALA A 33 1.64 -5.38 -17.54
CA ALA A 33 2.55 -4.24 -17.63
C ALA A 33 3.36 -4.26 -18.94
N ILE A 34 3.97 -5.38 -19.28
CA ILE A 34 4.75 -5.54 -20.50
C ILE A 34 3.86 -5.41 -21.72
N GLY A 35 2.71 -6.07 -21.74
CA GLY A 35 1.74 -6.01 -22.84
C GLY A 35 1.18 -4.60 -23.06
N GLY A 36 0.86 -3.88 -21.96
CA GLY A 36 0.41 -2.50 -22.00
C GLY A 36 1.47 -1.55 -22.54
N ILE A 37 2.69 -1.65 -22.05
CA ILE A 37 3.85 -0.85 -22.52
C ILE A 37 4.11 -1.13 -24.01
N TRP A 38 4.18 -2.41 -24.41
CA TRP A 38 4.39 -2.79 -25.80
C TRP A 38 3.33 -2.19 -26.73
N LYS A 39 2.05 -2.29 -26.37
CA LYS A 39 0.96 -1.79 -27.19
C LYS A 39 0.93 -0.26 -27.26
N VAL A 40 1.24 0.43 -26.18
CA VAL A 40 1.34 1.90 -26.14
C VAL A 40 2.41 2.42 -27.11
N PHE A 41 3.58 1.80 -27.15
CA PHE A 41 4.65 2.19 -28.07
C PHE A 41 4.29 1.94 -29.55
N HIS A 42 3.40 0.96 -29.83
CA HIS A 42 3.00 0.65 -31.21
C HIS A 42 1.76 1.42 -31.68
N THR A 43 0.95 1.99 -30.77
CA THR A 43 -0.32 2.63 -31.16
C THR A 43 -0.15 4.11 -31.48
N ASN A 44 0.56 4.89 -30.66
CA ASN A 44 0.82 6.31 -30.92
C ASN A 44 1.98 6.82 -30.06
N VAL A 45 3.13 7.05 -30.69
CA VAL A 45 4.34 7.55 -30.02
C VAL A 45 4.11 8.94 -29.39
N SER A 46 3.23 9.76 -29.98
CA SER A 46 2.92 11.12 -29.51
C SER A 46 2.28 11.18 -28.11
N MET A 47 1.57 10.11 -27.65
CA MET A 47 0.94 10.09 -26.33
C MET A 47 1.64 9.14 -25.33
N SER A 48 2.58 8.32 -25.79
CA SER A 48 3.28 7.33 -24.97
C SER A 48 4.04 7.96 -23.80
N TRP A 49 4.50 9.21 -23.95
CA TRP A 49 5.19 9.95 -22.90
C TRP A 49 4.30 10.18 -21.66
N ILE A 50 2.96 10.32 -21.84
CA ILE A 50 2.02 10.52 -20.72
C ILE A 50 1.98 9.29 -19.83
N ILE A 51 1.95 8.09 -20.44
CA ILE A 51 1.99 6.84 -19.70
C ILE A 51 3.36 6.66 -19.02
N GLY A 52 4.44 6.99 -19.72
CA GLY A 52 5.77 7.02 -19.13
C GLY A 52 5.86 7.93 -17.91
N LEU A 53 5.28 9.12 -18.00
CA LEU A 53 5.17 10.07 -16.89
C LEU A 53 4.34 9.50 -15.74
N ALA A 54 3.19 8.88 -16.04
CA ALA A 54 2.33 8.26 -15.05
C ALA A 54 3.07 7.18 -14.25
N VAL A 55 3.72 6.26 -14.96
CA VAL A 55 4.51 5.19 -14.35
C VAL A 55 5.65 5.76 -13.50
N ALA A 56 6.36 6.76 -14.01
CA ALA A 56 7.44 7.41 -13.26
C ALA A 56 6.95 8.04 -11.95
N ILE A 57 5.82 8.76 -11.98
CA ILE A 57 5.21 9.36 -10.79
C ILE A 57 4.81 8.27 -9.78
N ILE A 58 4.15 7.19 -10.23
CA ILE A 58 3.75 6.08 -9.36
C ILE A 58 4.97 5.42 -8.73
N VAL A 59 6.00 5.11 -9.50
CA VAL A 59 7.25 4.52 -8.98
C VAL A 59 7.92 5.42 -7.95
N VAL A 60 7.94 6.74 -8.17
CA VAL A 60 8.48 7.69 -7.19
C VAL A 60 7.67 7.70 -5.91
N ILE A 61 6.33 7.71 -5.98
CA ILE A 61 5.46 7.70 -4.80
C ILE A 61 5.64 6.40 -4.01
N VAL A 62 5.59 5.26 -4.69
CA VAL A 62 5.77 3.93 -4.05
C VAL A 62 7.17 3.80 -3.46
N GLY A 63 8.20 4.22 -4.20
CA GLY A 63 9.58 4.23 -3.73
C GLY A 63 9.75 5.11 -2.49
N PHE A 64 9.21 6.33 -2.50
CA PHE A 64 9.24 7.22 -1.34
C PHE A 64 8.57 6.58 -0.12
N LEU A 65 7.38 6.00 -0.28
CA LEU A 65 6.70 5.30 0.80
C LEU A 65 7.52 4.12 1.33
N PHE A 66 8.08 3.32 0.45
CA PHE A 66 8.91 2.19 0.83
C PHE A 66 10.11 2.64 1.67
N PHE A 67 10.85 3.64 1.22
CA PHE A 67 12.03 4.14 1.93
C PHE A 67 11.70 4.86 3.24
N VAL A 68 10.55 5.54 3.33
CA VAL A 68 10.16 6.32 4.52
C VAL A 68 9.39 5.48 5.54
N VAL A 69 8.48 4.62 5.08
CA VAL A 69 7.55 3.89 5.96
C VAL A 69 8.11 2.54 6.42
N MET A 70 8.82 1.80 5.56
CA MET A 70 9.36 0.48 5.94
C MET A 70 10.30 0.51 7.14
N PRO A 71 11.24 1.46 7.29
CA PRO A 71 12.07 1.54 8.50
C PRO A 71 11.25 1.78 9.78
N LYS A 72 10.11 2.47 9.67
CA LYS A 72 9.23 2.75 10.80
C LYS A 72 8.49 1.51 11.31
N PHE A 73 8.20 0.55 10.46
CA PHE A 73 7.62 -0.74 10.90
C PHE A 73 8.55 -1.48 11.85
N LYS A 74 9.85 -1.53 11.54
CA LYS A 74 10.84 -2.13 12.45
C LYS A 74 10.93 -1.39 13.78
N LEU A 75 10.83 -0.05 13.74
CA LEU A 75 10.81 0.77 14.95
C LEU A 75 9.56 0.50 15.80
N ILE A 76 8.39 0.34 15.17
CA ILE A 76 7.14 -0.02 15.86
C ILE A 76 7.30 -1.36 16.59
N GLN A 77 7.86 -2.38 15.96
CA GLN A 77 8.10 -3.68 16.59
C GLN A 77 8.94 -3.53 17.87
N ASN A 78 10.07 -2.82 17.80
CA ASN A 78 10.91 -2.58 18.96
C ASN A 78 10.19 -1.79 20.06
N GLN A 79 9.32 -0.85 19.70
CA GLN A 79 8.54 -0.06 20.66
C GLN A 79 7.42 -0.89 21.30
N VAL A 80 6.79 -1.80 20.57
CA VAL A 80 5.83 -2.77 21.11
C VAL A 80 6.51 -3.69 22.12
N ASP A 81 7.69 -4.21 21.77
CA ASP A 81 8.45 -5.09 22.68
C ASP A 81 8.82 -4.35 23.97
N ARG A 82 9.25 -3.09 23.86
CA ARG A 82 9.54 -2.23 25.02
C ARG A 82 8.29 -1.98 25.86
N LEU A 83 7.15 -1.68 25.25
CA LEU A 83 5.90 -1.47 25.98
C LEU A 83 5.46 -2.74 26.71
N ASN A 84 5.56 -3.90 26.05
CA ASN A 84 5.26 -5.20 26.64
C ASN A 84 6.20 -5.54 27.81
N LEU A 85 7.50 -5.20 27.69
CA LEU A 85 8.47 -5.39 28.75
C LEU A 85 8.09 -4.56 29.99
N VAL A 86 7.87 -3.26 29.80
CA VAL A 86 7.46 -2.34 30.89
C VAL A 86 6.16 -2.81 31.55
N SER A 87 5.16 -3.20 30.74
CA SER A 87 3.89 -3.72 31.25
C SER A 87 4.09 -4.98 32.10
N ARG A 88 4.93 -5.92 31.63
CA ARG A 88 5.23 -7.15 32.36
C ARG A 88 5.97 -6.87 33.69
N GLU A 89 6.94 -5.96 33.69
CA GLU A 89 7.67 -5.56 34.86
C GLU A 89 6.74 -4.94 35.92
N ILE A 90 5.83 -4.05 35.52
CA ILE A 90 4.82 -3.43 36.39
C ILE A 90 3.91 -4.50 37.01
N LEU A 91 3.38 -5.41 36.16
CA LEU A 91 2.46 -6.45 36.63
C LEU A 91 3.14 -7.43 37.59
N THR A 92 4.38 -7.82 37.31
CA THR A 92 5.14 -8.73 38.16
C THR A 92 5.59 -8.08 39.46
N GLY A 93 5.99 -6.77 39.43
CA GLY A 93 6.47 -5.99 40.54
C GLY A 93 5.39 -5.23 41.30
N LEU A 94 4.11 -5.46 41.07
CA LEU A 94 3.01 -4.63 41.59
C LEU A 94 3.00 -4.51 43.11
N SER A 95 3.32 -5.58 43.83
CA SER A 95 3.41 -5.59 45.30
C SER A 95 4.57 -4.70 45.80
N VAL A 96 5.70 -4.74 45.13
CA VAL A 96 6.91 -3.94 45.47
C VAL A 96 6.65 -2.46 45.15
N ILE A 97 6.07 -2.16 43.99
CA ILE A 97 5.70 -0.80 43.55
C ILE A 97 4.78 -0.15 44.60
N ARG A 98 3.80 -0.91 45.10
CA ARG A 98 2.89 -0.42 46.18
C ARG A 98 3.58 -0.24 47.51
N ALA A 99 4.47 -1.16 47.90
CA ALA A 99 5.17 -1.10 49.15
C ALA A 99 6.12 0.12 49.26
N PHE A 100 6.75 0.47 48.13
CA PHE A 100 7.70 1.59 48.05
C PHE A 100 7.09 2.91 47.56
N GLY A 101 5.80 2.93 47.18
CA GLY A 101 5.10 4.15 46.73
C GLY A 101 5.58 4.69 45.38
N THR A 102 6.14 3.84 44.54
CA THR A 102 6.75 4.24 43.25
C THR A 102 5.79 4.21 42.06
N GLN A 103 4.47 4.18 42.29
CA GLN A 103 3.44 4.07 41.23
C GLN A 103 3.58 5.15 40.16
N LYS A 104 3.81 6.40 40.59
CA LYS A 104 3.95 7.54 39.67
C LYS A 104 5.13 7.38 38.71
N HIS A 105 6.25 6.88 39.23
CA HIS A 105 7.44 6.63 38.39
C HIS A 105 7.19 5.57 37.32
N GLU A 106 6.51 4.47 37.67
CA GLU A 106 6.18 3.42 36.73
C GLU A 106 5.11 3.86 35.71
N GLU A 107 4.17 4.70 36.15
CA GLU A 107 3.19 5.31 35.25
C GLU A 107 3.86 6.23 34.19
N GLU A 108 4.80 7.08 34.63
CA GLU A 108 5.57 7.93 33.71
C GLU A 108 6.39 7.09 32.72
N ARG A 109 7.03 6.03 33.21
CA ARG A 109 7.81 5.10 32.37
C ARG A 109 6.95 4.38 31.32
N PHE A 110 5.75 3.94 31.70
CA PHE A 110 4.79 3.34 30.79
C PHE A 110 4.28 4.36 29.78
N ASP A 111 3.93 5.55 30.23
CA ASP A 111 3.41 6.62 29.37
C ASP A 111 4.43 7.07 28.33
N ASP A 112 5.72 7.16 28.69
CA ASP A 112 6.80 7.44 27.75
C ASP A 112 6.94 6.37 26.67
N ALA A 113 6.87 5.09 27.04
CA ALA A 113 6.91 3.98 26.08
C ALA A 113 5.69 4.01 25.16
N ASN A 114 4.50 4.25 25.71
CA ASN A 114 3.25 4.33 24.98
C ASN A 114 3.21 5.55 24.02
N LYS A 115 3.66 6.72 24.47
CA LYS A 115 3.76 7.93 23.65
C LYS A 115 4.70 7.74 22.47
N ALA A 116 5.86 7.10 22.69
CA ALA A 116 6.81 6.80 21.63
C ALA A 116 6.18 5.90 20.54
N LEU A 117 5.50 4.81 20.97
CA LEU A 117 4.79 3.90 20.07
C LEU A 117 3.66 4.61 19.31
N THR A 118 2.84 5.38 20.03
CA THR A 118 1.72 6.11 19.46
C THR A 118 2.18 7.12 18.40
N LYS A 119 3.25 7.87 18.69
CA LYS A 119 3.81 8.86 17.73
C LYS A 119 4.27 8.20 16.43
N THR A 120 4.96 7.07 16.52
CA THR A 120 5.44 6.34 15.35
C THR A 120 4.28 5.73 14.57
N ASN A 121 3.30 5.14 15.26
CA ASN A 121 2.12 4.54 14.67
C ASN A 121 1.24 5.58 13.96
N LEU A 122 1.02 6.74 14.57
CA LEU A 122 0.31 7.85 13.95
C LEU A 122 1.00 8.35 12.68
N PHE A 123 2.32 8.43 12.67
CA PHE A 123 3.07 8.80 11.47
C PHE A 123 2.84 7.81 10.33
N VAL A 124 2.99 6.50 10.61
CA VAL A 124 2.79 5.44 9.61
C VAL A 124 1.35 5.44 9.11
N ASN A 125 0.37 5.50 10.01
CA ASN A 125 -1.04 5.51 9.64
C ASN A 125 -1.43 6.74 8.81
N ARG A 126 -0.93 7.93 9.17
CA ARG A 126 -1.16 9.15 8.38
C ARG A 126 -0.54 9.05 6.99
N ALA A 127 0.68 8.53 6.88
CA ALA A 127 1.34 8.32 5.58
C ALA A 127 0.54 7.34 4.70
N MET A 128 0.08 6.22 5.27
CA MET A 128 -0.74 5.23 4.57
C MET A 128 -2.10 5.77 4.16
N THR A 129 -2.77 6.50 5.06
CA THR A 129 -4.08 7.11 4.77
C THR A 129 -3.99 8.18 3.70
N PHE A 130 -2.90 8.97 3.67
CA PHE A 130 -2.69 9.99 2.66
C PHE A 130 -2.37 9.41 1.27
N MET A 131 -1.90 8.18 1.21
CA MET A 131 -1.56 7.51 -0.05
C MET A 131 -2.76 7.41 -1.00
N MET A 132 -3.94 6.99 -0.49
CA MET A 132 -5.14 6.83 -1.31
C MET A 132 -5.60 8.12 -2.00
N PRO A 133 -5.79 9.25 -1.28
CA PRO A 133 -6.11 10.52 -1.93
C PRO A 133 -5.04 10.99 -2.91
N LEU A 134 -3.76 10.79 -2.58
CA LEU A 134 -2.65 11.16 -3.46
C LEU A 134 -2.68 10.37 -4.77
N MET A 135 -2.88 9.05 -4.70
CA MET A 135 -3.00 8.19 -5.88
C MET A 135 -4.22 8.58 -6.74
N MET A 136 -5.39 8.83 -6.11
CA MET A 136 -6.57 9.31 -6.82
C MET A 136 -6.32 10.65 -7.53
N PHE A 137 -5.65 11.58 -6.86
CA PHE A 137 -5.31 12.87 -7.44
C PHE A 137 -4.40 12.70 -8.67
N VAL A 138 -3.36 11.88 -8.56
CA VAL A 138 -2.44 11.60 -9.68
C VAL A 138 -3.19 10.97 -10.85
N MET A 139 -4.00 9.93 -10.60
CA MET A 139 -4.75 9.23 -11.64
C MET A 139 -5.74 10.15 -12.37
N ASN A 140 -6.51 10.95 -11.62
CA ASN A 140 -7.43 11.91 -12.22
C ASN A 140 -6.70 13.00 -13.03
N SER A 141 -5.55 13.47 -12.54
CA SER A 141 -4.72 14.45 -13.26
C SER A 141 -4.18 13.87 -14.56
N ILE A 142 -3.72 12.63 -14.56
CA ILE A 142 -3.23 11.96 -15.78
C ILE A 142 -4.38 11.70 -16.74
N THR A 143 -5.55 11.27 -16.26
CA THR A 143 -6.75 11.08 -17.10
C THR A 143 -7.15 12.40 -17.76
N LEU A 144 -7.16 13.51 -17.02
CA LEU A 144 -7.44 14.83 -17.56
C LEU A 144 -6.42 15.22 -18.64
N LEU A 145 -5.15 14.93 -18.42
CA LEU A 145 -4.08 15.20 -19.38
C LEU A 145 -4.22 14.35 -20.65
N ILE A 146 -4.61 13.08 -20.54
CA ILE A 146 -4.92 12.21 -21.68
C ILE A 146 -6.09 12.78 -22.50
N VAL A 147 -7.17 13.22 -21.84
CA VAL A 147 -8.33 13.80 -22.50
C VAL A 147 -7.97 15.12 -23.19
N TRP A 148 -7.19 15.95 -22.51
CA TRP A 148 -6.75 17.25 -23.07
C TRP A 148 -5.86 17.07 -24.30
N VAL A 149 -4.79 16.30 -24.20
CA VAL A 149 -3.85 16.07 -25.33
C VAL A 149 -4.49 15.22 -26.42
N GLY A 150 -5.27 14.19 -26.03
CA GLY A 150 -5.99 13.32 -26.96
C GLY A 150 -7.06 14.09 -27.76
N GLY A 151 -7.80 14.98 -27.09
CA GLY A 151 -8.79 15.83 -27.76
C GLY A 151 -8.16 16.74 -28.82
N HIS A 152 -7.00 17.32 -28.55
CA HIS A 152 -6.25 18.09 -29.55
C HIS A 152 -5.78 17.20 -30.73
N SER A 153 -5.22 16.03 -30.43
CA SER A 153 -4.75 15.09 -31.45
C SER A 153 -5.87 14.53 -32.33
N ILE A 154 -7.08 14.40 -31.78
CA ILE A 154 -8.28 13.98 -32.55
C ILE A 154 -8.71 15.14 -33.47
N ASN A 155 -8.73 16.37 -32.99
CA ASN A 155 -9.07 17.56 -33.78
C ASN A 155 -8.10 17.76 -34.95
N ASP A 156 -6.82 17.43 -34.75
CA ASP A 156 -5.77 17.50 -35.76
C ASP A 156 -5.77 16.29 -36.72
N GLY A 157 -6.70 15.34 -36.54
CA GLY A 157 -6.84 14.14 -37.36
C GLY A 157 -5.75 13.09 -37.19
N VAL A 158 -4.90 13.22 -36.18
CA VAL A 158 -3.76 12.33 -35.92
C VAL A 158 -4.16 11.08 -35.11
N MET A 159 -5.30 11.13 -34.40
CA MET A 159 -5.74 10.07 -33.48
C MET A 159 -7.25 9.85 -33.57
N GLN A 160 -7.69 8.61 -33.33
CA GLN A 160 -9.11 8.26 -33.24
C GLN A 160 -9.59 8.28 -31.78
N VAL A 161 -10.90 8.52 -31.57
CA VAL A 161 -11.53 8.49 -30.24
C VAL A 161 -11.32 7.14 -29.55
N GLY A 162 -11.32 6.05 -30.34
CA GLY A 162 -11.06 4.70 -29.83
C GLY A 162 -9.67 4.53 -29.21
N ASP A 163 -8.65 5.16 -29.79
CA ASP A 163 -7.29 5.14 -29.27
C ASP A 163 -7.19 5.89 -27.91
N MET A 164 -7.84 7.06 -27.80
CA MET A 164 -7.90 7.80 -26.54
C MET A 164 -8.58 6.98 -25.45
N MET A 165 -9.69 6.30 -25.74
CA MET A 165 -10.36 5.42 -24.78
C MET A 165 -9.48 4.24 -24.37
N ALA A 166 -8.72 3.66 -25.31
CA ALA A 166 -7.76 2.61 -24.99
C ALA A 166 -6.66 3.08 -24.05
N PHE A 167 -6.12 4.32 -24.24
CA PHE A 167 -5.14 4.90 -23.31
C PHE A 167 -5.69 5.05 -21.88
N ILE A 168 -6.94 5.52 -21.74
CA ILE A 168 -7.59 5.63 -20.42
C ILE A 168 -7.76 4.25 -19.78
N GLN A 169 -8.14 3.23 -20.57
CA GLN A 169 -8.27 1.85 -20.06
C GLN A 169 -6.92 1.26 -19.64
N TYR A 170 -5.85 1.49 -20.40
CA TYR A 170 -4.51 1.04 -20.00
C TYR A 170 -4.02 1.72 -18.73
N LEU A 171 -4.28 3.02 -18.58
CA LEU A 171 -3.99 3.71 -17.35
C LEU A 171 -4.74 3.10 -16.15
N SER A 172 -6.03 2.86 -16.30
CA SER A 172 -6.87 2.21 -15.29
C SER A 172 -6.35 0.80 -14.95
N LEU A 173 -5.90 0.05 -15.94
CA LEU A 173 -5.37 -1.30 -15.75
C LEU A 173 -4.08 -1.34 -14.94
N ILE A 174 -3.19 -0.36 -15.13
CA ILE A 174 -1.95 -0.21 -14.34
C ILE A 174 -2.29 -0.01 -12.86
N HIS A 175 -3.41 0.65 -12.56
CA HIS A 175 -3.84 0.93 -11.19
C HIS A 175 -4.72 -0.17 -10.57
N ILE A 176 -5.56 -0.87 -11.36
CA ILE A 176 -6.51 -1.89 -10.87
C ILE A 176 -5.84 -3.22 -10.47
N SER A 177 -4.55 -3.38 -10.68
CA SER A 177 -3.82 -4.54 -10.17
C SER A 177 -3.67 -4.54 -8.63
N GLU A 178 -4.26 -3.59 -7.92
CA GLU A 178 -4.35 -3.60 -6.46
C GLU A 178 -5.48 -4.56 -5.99
N PRO A 179 -5.16 -5.52 -5.08
CA PRO A 179 -6.10 -6.54 -4.59
C PRO A 179 -7.06 -6.00 -3.52
N THR A 180 -7.62 -4.80 -3.68
CA THR A 180 -8.50 -4.17 -2.69
C THR A 180 -9.98 -4.48 -2.87
N ARG A 181 -10.33 -5.45 -3.69
CA ARG A 181 -11.74 -5.82 -3.86
C ARG A 181 -11.99 -7.28 -3.52
N GLN A 182 -11.76 -7.64 -2.26
CA GLN A 182 -12.45 -8.80 -1.65
C GLN A 182 -12.15 -8.84 -0.14
N ALA A 183 -12.80 -7.97 0.59
CA ALA A 183 -13.10 -8.15 1.99
C ALA A 183 -14.56 -7.69 2.19
N GLU A 184 -15.46 -8.45 1.59
CA GLU A 184 -16.87 -8.57 1.97
C GLU A 184 -17.23 -10.05 1.99
#